data_4a02cf972ed8f5edf3b417c3c3c8a853
#
_entry.id   4a02cf972ed8f5edf3b417c3c3c8a853
#
_cell.length_a   1.000
_cell.length_b   1.000
_cell.length_c   1.000
_cell.angle_alpha   90.00
_cell.angle_beta   90.00
_cell.angle_gamma   90.00
#
_symmetry.space_group_name_H-M   'P 1'
#
loop_
_entity.id
_entity.type
_entity.pdbx_description
1 polymer ?
#
loop_
_entity_poly.entity_id
_entity_poly.type
_entity_poly.pdbx_seq_one_letter_code
_entity_poly.pdbx_strand_id
1 'polypeptide(L)'
;MAELNLSKYGISGTTEIVHNPSYEMLFAEETKPGLEGYEVGQVSELGAVNVMTGIYTGRSPKDKYIVVDDNSKDTVWWTSDAYKNDNHPMSEQVWKAVKDLAVGELCNKKLYVVDAFCGANKDTRMAIRFIMEVAWQAHFVTNMFIRPSAEELENFEPDFVVYNASKAKVENYKELGLNSETCVAFNITSREQVIINTWYGGEMKKGMFSMMNYYLPLKGIASMHCSANTDMNGENTAIFFGLSGTGKTTLSTDPKRLLIGDGEHGWDDNGVFNFEGGCYAKVINLDKESEPDIYNAIKRNALLENVTLDKDGKIDFADKSVTENTRVSYPIDHIEKIVRPVSSAPAAKNVIFLSADAFGVLPPVSILTPEQTKYYFLSGFTAKLAGTERGITEPTPTFSACFGQAFLELHPTKYAEELVKKMEKSGAKAYLVNTGWNGTGKRISIKDTRGIIDAILNGDINKAPTKKLPYFEFEIPTELTGVATNILDPRDTYADAAEWDVKAKDLASRFIKNFAKYEGNEAGKALVAAGPQL
;
A
#
# COMPACT_ATOMS: atom_id res chain seq x y z
N MET A 1 34.81 -7.36 -10.03
CA MET A 1 34.14 -6.98 -8.77
C MET A 1 34.58 -7.93 -7.67
N ALA A 2 34.88 -7.43 -6.48
CA ALA A 2 35.16 -8.30 -5.36
C ALA A 2 33.95 -9.16 -5.05
N GLU A 3 34.17 -10.43 -4.74
CA GLU A 3 33.09 -11.35 -4.36
C GLU A 3 32.41 -10.85 -3.08
N LEU A 4 31.06 -10.89 -3.05
CA LEU A 4 30.29 -10.46 -1.90
C LEU A 4 30.57 -11.37 -0.70
N ASN A 5 31.00 -10.78 0.41
CA ASN A 5 31.24 -11.51 1.65
C ASN A 5 30.13 -11.25 2.65
N LEU A 6 29.42 -12.31 3.06
CA LEU A 6 28.32 -12.25 4.01
C LEU A 6 28.73 -12.48 5.47
N SER A 7 30.03 -12.69 5.74
CA SER A 7 30.51 -12.96 7.12
C SER A 7 30.23 -11.81 8.09
N LYS A 8 30.21 -10.57 7.61
CA LYS A 8 29.84 -9.40 8.41
C LYS A 8 28.40 -9.43 8.93
N TYR A 9 27.53 -10.22 8.30
CA TYR A 9 26.16 -10.45 8.73
C TYR A 9 26.00 -11.71 9.59
N GLY A 10 27.12 -12.38 9.92
CA GLY A 10 27.10 -13.65 10.66
C GLY A 10 26.79 -14.88 9.82
N ILE A 11 26.72 -14.75 8.51
CA ILE A 11 26.41 -15.83 7.58
C ILE A 11 27.70 -16.48 7.10
N SER A 12 27.84 -17.78 7.33
CA SER A 12 29.02 -18.56 6.98
C SER A 12 28.68 -19.83 6.20
N GLY A 13 29.68 -20.43 5.56
CA GLY A 13 29.53 -21.68 4.84
C GLY A 13 28.67 -21.60 3.59
N THR A 14 28.48 -20.42 3.03
CA THR A 14 27.70 -20.22 1.83
C THR A 14 28.29 -20.99 0.65
N THR A 15 27.51 -21.83 -0.01
CA THR A 15 27.97 -22.66 -1.12
C THR A 15 28.03 -21.89 -2.45
N GLU A 16 27.12 -20.95 -2.64
CA GLU A 16 27.04 -20.08 -3.80
C GLU A 16 26.22 -18.83 -3.44
N ILE A 17 26.62 -17.67 -3.95
CA ILE A 17 25.85 -16.43 -3.86
C ILE A 17 25.47 -15.99 -5.27
N VAL A 18 24.17 -15.96 -5.55
CA VAL A 18 23.62 -15.33 -6.76
C VAL A 18 23.33 -13.88 -6.41
N HIS A 19 24.25 -13.00 -6.77
CA HIS A 19 24.22 -11.57 -6.39
C HIS A 19 23.72 -10.71 -7.54
N ASN A 20 22.65 -9.97 -7.31
CA ASN A 20 22.01 -9.07 -8.28
C ASN A 20 21.73 -9.78 -9.63
N PRO A 21 21.01 -10.90 -9.63
CA PRO A 21 20.79 -11.66 -10.86
C PRO A 21 19.96 -10.87 -11.87
N SER A 22 20.24 -11.11 -13.16
CA SER A 22 19.39 -10.63 -14.25
C SER A 22 18.04 -11.36 -14.24
N TYR A 23 17.06 -10.83 -14.95
CA TYR A 23 15.77 -11.50 -15.11
C TYR A 23 15.91 -12.89 -15.76
N GLU A 24 16.84 -13.06 -16.69
CA GLU A 24 17.10 -14.37 -17.30
C GLU A 24 17.68 -15.37 -16.32
N MET A 25 18.58 -14.93 -15.45
CA MET A 25 19.13 -15.78 -14.37
C MET A 25 18.04 -16.15 -13.38
N LEU A 26 17.20 -15.21 -12.99
CA LEU A 26 16.07 -15.44 -12.08
C LEU A 26 15.09 -16.46 -12.70
N PHE A 27 14.73 -16.28 -13.96
CA PHE A 27 13.87 -17.23 -14.66
C PHE A 27 14.48 -18.64 -14.69
N ALA A 28 15.75 -18.77 -14.99
CA ALA A 28 16.44 -20.05 -15.00
C ALA A 28 16.48 -20.69 -13.62
N GLU A 29 16.73 -19.90 -12.56
CA GLU A 29 16.80 -20.40 -11.19
C GLU A 29 15.44 -20.85 -10.64
N GLU A 30 14.37 -20.10 -10.91
CA GLU A 30 13.03 -20.38 -10.37
C GLU A 30 12.24 -21.44 -11.16
N THR A 31 12.71 -21.81 -12.34
CA THR A 31 12.05 -22.82 -13.22
C THR A 31 12.91 -24.05 -13.49
N LYS A 32 14.12 -24.14 -12.90
CA LYS A 32 15.05 -25.25 -13.17
C LYS A 32 14.49 -26.59 -12.69
N PRO A 33 14.88 -27.70 -13.33
CA PRO A 33 14.55 -29.04 -12.86
C PRO A 33 15.09 -29.31 -11.46
N GLY A 34 14.38 -30.12 -10.68
CA GLY A 34 14.83 -30.56 -9.36
C GLY A 34 14.42 -29.64 -8.21
N LEU A 35 13.71 -28.53 -8.47
CA LEU A 35 13.08 -27.74 -7.42
C LEU A 35 11.88 -28.49 -6.85
N GLU A 36 11.64 -28.33 -5.56
CA GLU A 36 10.57 -29.01 -4.83
C GLU A 36 9.71 -28.01 -4.04
N GLY A 37 8.45 -28.41 -3.79
CA GLY A 37 7.53 -27.65 -2.96
C GLY A 37 7.28 -26.24 -3.49
N TYR A 38 7.34 -25.27 -2.59
CA TYR A 38 7.05 -23.87 -2.91
C TYR A 38 8.18 -23.12 -3.64
N GLU A 39 9.32 -23.77 -3.87
CA GLU A 39 10.39 -23.19 -4.71
C GLU A 39 10.08 -23.28 -6.21
N VAL A 40 9.15 -24.13 -6.60
CA VAL A 40 8.84 -24.43 -8.00
C VAL A 40 8.10 -23.26 -8.64
N GLY A 41 8.70 -22.69 -9.68
CA GLY A 41 8.04 -21.75 -10.57
C GLY A 41 7.50 -22.45 -11.81
N GLN A 42 6.26 -22.20 -12.17
CA GLN A 42 5.61 -22.73 -13.37
C GLN A 42 5.40 -21.61 -14.38
N VAL A 43 5.80 -21.84 -15.61
CA VAL A 43 5.62 -20.85 -16.68
C VAL A 43 4.17 -20.88 -17.17
N SER A 44 3.50 -19.72 -17.13
CA SER A 44 2.15 -19.56 -17.65
C SER A 44 2.13 -19.39 -19.17
N GLU A 45 0.95 -19.53 -19.78
CA GLU A 45 0.75 -19.27 -21.22
C GLU A 45 1.11 -17.83 -21.64
N LEU A 46 1.04 -16.89 -20.69
CA LEU A 46 1.38 -15.47 -20.93
C LEU A 46 2.88 -15.18 -20.77
N GLY A 47 3.68 -16.17 -20.38
CA GLY A 47 5.13 -16.05 -20.21
C GLY A 47 5.57 -15.66 -18.81
N ALA A 48 4.67 -15.21 -17.94
CA ALA A 48 4.95 -14.96 -16.54
C ALA A 48 5.08 -16.27 -15.76
N VAL A 49 5.99 -16.31 -14.80
CA VAL A 49 6.14 -17.44 -13.87
C VAL A 49 5.12 -17.31 -12.76
N ASN A 50 4.49 -18.43 -12.40
CA ASN A 50 3.60 -18.53 -11.25
C ASN A 50 4.27 -19.33 -10.14
N VAL A 51 4.16 -18.85 -8.90
CA VAL A 51 4.67 -19.50 -7.70
C VAL A 51 3.57 -19.63 -6.65
N MET A 52 3.75 -20.59 -5.73
CA MET A 52 2.89 -20.74 -4.56
C MET A 52 3.63 -20.22 -3.33
N THR A 53 2.96 -19.42 -2.50
CA THR A 53 3.58 -18.81 -1.32
C THR A 53 3.38 -19.61 -0.03
N GLY A 54 2.84 -20.81 -0.13
CA GLY A 54 2.65 -21.71 1.00
C GLY A 54 1.42 -21.36 1.82
N ILE A 55 1.53 -21.60 3.13
CA ILE A 55 0.42 -21.37 4.06
C ILE A 55 0.04 -19.90 4.22
N TYR A 56 0.97 -18.98 3.93
CA TYR A 56 0.73 -17.55 3.97
C TYR A 56 0.53 -17.01 2.54
N THR A 57 -0.68 -16.67 2.22
CA THR A 57 -1.05 -16.05 0.93
C THR A 57 -1.26 -14.52 1.06
N GLY A 58 -0.89 -13.97 2.21
CA GLY A 58 -0.92 -12.57 2.57
C GLY A 58 0.03 -12.31 3.73
N ARG A 59 0.10 -11.05 4.17
CA ARG A 59 0.90 -10.68 5.34
C ARG A 59 0.33 -11.30 6.61
N SER A 60 1.18 -11.40 7.63
CA SER A 60 0.81 -11.87 8.96
C SER A 60 0.95 -10.73 10.00
N PRO A 61 -0.04 -9.83 10.11
CA PRO A 61 0.05 -8.68 11.02
C PRO A 61 0.22 -9.06 12.50
N LYS A 62 -0.33 -10.19 12.89
CA LYS A 62 -0.21 -10.70 14.29
C LYS A 62 1.20 -11.12 14.66
N ASP A 63 2.04 -11.36 13.67
CA ASP A 63 3.42 -11.83 13.85
C ASP A 63 4.44 -10.72 13.53
N LYS A 64 3.97 -9.48 13.39
CA LYS A 64 4.83 -8.29 13.22
C LYS A 64 5.28 -7.76 14.57
N TYR A 65 6.58 -7.50 14.69
CA TYR A 65 7.21 -6.97 15.91
C TYR A 65 8.19 -5.86 15.59
N ILE A 66 8.32 -4.92 16.54
CA ILE A 66 9.33 -3.85 16.48
C ILE A 66 10.11 -3.89 17.78
N VAL A 67 11.42 -3.84 17.71
CA VAL A 67 12.31 -3.85 18.87
C VAL A 67 12.12 -2.58 19.70
N VAL A 68 11.94 -2.74 21.01
CA VAL A 68 11.88 -1.64 21.96
C VAL A 68 13.28 -1.33 22.45
N ASP A 69 13.75 -0.14 22.15
CA ASP A 69 15.04 0.38 22.61
C ASP A 69 14.93 1.89 22.92
N ASP A 70 16.04 2.54 23.23
CA ASP A 70 16.02 3.95 23.60
C ASP A 70 15.55 4.87 22.45
N ASN A 71 15.69 4.46 21.20
CA ASN A 71 15.24 5.24 20.04
C ASN A 71 13.75 5.01 19.73
N SER A 72 13.30 3.76 19.78
CA SER A 72 11.95 3.39 19.36
C SER A 72 10.89 3.56 20.43
N LYS A 73 11.26 3.44 21.71
CA LYS A 73 10.31 3.41 22.83
C LYS A 73 9.37 4.61 22.89
N ASP A 74 9.86 5.79 22.55
CA ASP A 74 9.14 7.07 22.64
C ASP A 74 8.62 7.57 21.28
N THR A 75 8.98 6.93 20.17
CA THR A 75 8.63 7.36 18.82
C THR A 75 7.60 6.47 18.15
N VAL A 76 7.67 5.17 18.35
CA VAL A 76 6.77 4.21 17.71
C VAL A 76 5.37 4.29 18.32
N TRP A 77 4.37 4.21 17.47
CA TRP A 77 2.97 4.11 17.88
C TRP A 77 2.66 2.66 18.25
N TRP A 78 2.91 2.31 19.51
CA TRP A 78 2.76 0.95 20.00
C TRP A 78 1.30 0.53 20.13
N THR A 79 1.03 -0.74 19.90
CA THR A 79 -0.29 -1.31 20.22
C THR A 79 -0.58 -1.20 21.71
N SER A 80 -1.81 -0.87 22.04
CA SER A 80 -2.28 -0.75 23.41
C SER A 80 -3.75 -1.15 23.52
N ASP A 81 -4.28 -1.22 24.73
CA ASP A 81 -5.72 -1.50 24.91
C ASP A 81 -6.60 -0.37 24.36
N ALA A 82 -6.10 0.88 24.40
CA ALA A 82 -6.80 2.03 23.84
C ALA A 82 -6.72 2.06 22.30
N TYR A 83 -5.61 1.60 21.72
CA TYR A 83 -5.33 1.66 20.26
C TYR A 83 -4.75 0.34 19.79
N LYS A 84 -5.57 -0.55 19.28
CA LYS A 84 -5.09 -1.80 18.67
C LYS A 84 -4.47 -1.50 17.31
N ASN A 85 -3.21 -1.88 17.13
CA ASN A 85 -2.50 -1.82 15.87
C ASN A 85 -1.51 -2.99 15.78
N ASP A 86 -0.73 -3.05 14.69
CA ASP A 86 0.18 -4.16 14.42
C ASP A 86 1.60 -3.92 14.94
N ASN A 87 1.85 -2.83 15.65
CA ASN A 87 3.18 -2.51 16.18
C ASN A 87 3.38 -3.17 17.55
N HIS A 88 3.64 -4.48 17.53
CA HIS A 88 3.85 -5.26 18.75
C HIS A 88 5.29 -5.08 19.24
N PRO A 89 5.49 -4.82 20.54
CA PRO A 89 6.84 -4.64 21.08
C PRO A 89 7.59 -5.96 21.18
N MET A 90 8.89 -5.90 20.92
CA MET A 90 9.84 -7.02 21.09
C MET A 90 11.04 -6.54 21.88
N SER A 91 11.48 -7.31 22.89
CA SER A 91 12.70 -6.99 23.63
C SER A 91 13.94 -7.20 22.77
N GLU A 92 15.04 -6.53 23.10
CA GLU A 92 16.34 -6.72 22.44
C GLU A 92 16.85 -8.16 22.58
N GLN A 93 16.54 -8.81 23.71
CA GLN A 93 16.89 -10.22 23.94
C GLN A 93 16.16 -11.16 22.99
N VAL A 94 14.86 -10.97 22.80
CA VAL A 94 14.06 -11.77 21.85
C VAL A 94 14.49 -11.48 20.41
N TRP A 95 14.77 -10.21 20.09
CA TRP A 95 15.33 -9.85 18.78
C TRP A 95 16.61 -10.62 18.47
N LYS A 96 17.54 -10.66 19.43
CA LYS A 96 18.78 -11.42 19.24
C LYS A 96 18.50 -12.90 18.95
N ALA A 97 17.57 -13.50 19.67
CA ALA A 97 17.21 -14.91 19.46
C ALA A 97 16.64 -15.17 18.07
N VAL A 98 15.69 -14.34 17.59
CA VAL A 98 15.09 -14.54 16.27
C VAL A 98 16.05 -14.18 15.14
N LYS A 99 16.92 -13.18 15.34
CA LYS A 99 17.98 -12.85 14.38
C LYS A 99 18.99 -13.99 14.26
N ASP A 100 19.46 -14.53 15.37
CA ASP A 100 20.39 -15.67 15.37
C ASP A 100 19.77 -16.90 14.66
N LEU A 101 18.49 -17.14 14.86
CA LEU A 101 17.76 -18.21 14.16
C LEU A 101 17.74 -17.97 12.65
N ALA A 102 17.39 -16.77 12.21
CA ALA A 102 17.34 -16.43 10.79
C ALA A 102 18.72 -16.51 10.13
N VAL A 103 19.74 -15.98 10.78
CA VAL A 103 21.13 -16.03 10.30
C VAL A 103 21.61 -17.48 10.22
N GLY A 104 21.31 -18.30 11.24
CA GLY A 104 21.63 -19.71 11.24
C GLY A 104 20.99 -20.48 10.08
N GLU A 105 19.73 -20.21 9.76
CA GLU A 105 19.05 -20.79 8.60
C GLU A 105 19.74 -20.44 7.28
N LEU A 106 20.26 -19.22 7.16
CA LEU A 106 20.90 -18.73 5.94
C LEU A 106 22.36 -19.20 5.79
N CYS A 107 22.93 -19.90 6.78
CA CYS A 107 24.27 -20.51 6.68
C CYS A 107 24.25 -21.81 5.87
N ASN A 108 25.41 -22.16 5.32
CA ASN A 108 25.70 -23.47 4.71
C ASN A 108 24.78 -23.84 3.53
N LYS A 109 24.39 -22.86 2.73
CA LYS A 109 23.54 -23.07 1.56
C LYS A 109 23.78 -22.03 0.47
N LYS A 110 23.14 -22.25 -0.67
CA LYS A 110 23.06 -21.27 -1.76
C LYS A 110 22.11 -20.15 -1.37
N LEU A 111 22.52 -18.91 -1.60
CA LEU A 111 21.73 -17.71 -1.29
C LEU A 111 21.57 -16.82 -2.51
N TYR A 112 20.48 -16.05 -2.49
CA TYR A 112 20.18 -15.00 -3.45
C TYR A 112 20.26 -13.66 -2.72
N VAL A 113 21.07 -12.74 -3.23
CA VAL A 113 21.24 -11.41 -2.64
C VAL A 113 20.90 -10.37 -3.68
N VAL A 114 19.93 -9.51 -3.36
CA VAL A 114 19.51 -8.40 -4.22
C VAL A 114 19.74 -7.09 -3.51
N ASP A 115 20.45 -6.19 -4.16
CA ASP A 115 20.67 -4.82 -3.72
C ASP A 115 19.73 -3.90 -4.49
N ALA A 116 18.96 -3.09 -3.79
CA ALA A 116 17.93 -2.25 -4.40
C ALA A 116 17.70 -0.97 -3.60
N PHE A 117 16.94 -0.04 -4.18
CA PHE A 117 16.52 1.16 -3.49
C PHE A 117 15.02 1.17 -3.22
N CYS A 118 14.63 1.71 -2.08
CA CYS A 118 13.26 2.12 -1.78
C CYS A 118 13.20 3.65 -1.82
N GLY A 119 12.48 4.21 -2.78
CA GLY A 119 12.38 5.65 -3.02
C GLY A 119 13.13 6.13 -4.26
N ALA A 120 12.43 6.83 -5.15
CA ALA A 120 13.01 7.38 -6.38
C ALA A 120 13.85 8.64 -6.16
N ASN A 121 13.69 9.31 -5.01
CA ASN A 121 14.50 10.49 -4.67
C ASN A 121 15.85 10.05 -4.10
N LYS A 122 16.93 10.41 -4.78
CA LYS A 122 18.29 10.02 -4.40
C LYS A 122 18.71 10.51 -3.02
N ASP A 123 18.18 11.65 -2.56
CA ASP A 123 18.58 12.26 -1.29
C ASP A 123 17.94 11.56 -0.08
N THR A 124 16.84 10.85 -0.28
CA THR A 124 16.04 10.24 0.81
C THR A 124 15.78 8.76 0.64
N ARG A 125 16.22 8.17 -0.47
CA ARG A 125 16.06 6.73 -0.72
C ARG A 125 16.80 5.90 0.31
N MET A 126 16.27 4.72 0.56
CA MET A 126 16.91 3.73 1.43
C MET A 126 17.57 2.65 0.56
N ALA A 127 18.86 2.44 0.74
CA ALA A 127 19.59 1.36 0.09
C ALA A 127 19.39 0.07 0.90
N ILE A 128 18.90 -0.99 0.26
CA ILE A 128 18.49 -2.21 0.94
C ILE A 128 19.24 -3.41 0.36
N ARG A 129 19.73 -4.27 1.23
CA ARG A 129 20.25 -5.59 0.85
C ARG A 129 19.31 -6.66 1.33
N PHE A 130 18.73 -7.40 0.39
CA PHE A 130 17.87 -8.54 0.67
C PHE A 130 18.68 -9.82 0.57
N ILE A 131 18.70 -10.61 1.64
CA ILE A 131 19.38 -11.91 1.71
C ILE A 131 18.31 -12.99 1.81
N MET A 132 18.22 -13.87 0.81
CA MET A 132 17.13 -14.82 0.64
C MET A 132 17.66 -16.20 0.27
N GLU A 133 16.88 -17.22 0.60
CA GLU A 133 17.18 -18.62 0.25
C GLU A 133 16.33 -19.15 -0.91
N VAL A 134 15.39 -18.36 -1.43
CA VAL A 134 14.42 -18.75 -2.46
C VAL A 134 14.56 -17.84 -3.69
N ALA A 135 14.74 -18.45 -4.86
CA ALA A 135 14.99 -17.72 -6.12
C ALA A 135 13.86 -16.75 -6.48
N TRP A 136 12.60 -17.19 -6.41
CA TRP A 136 11.49 -16.33 -6.82
C TRP A 136 11.24 -15.16 -5.85
N GLN A 137 11.71 -15.26 -4.59
CA GLN A 137 11.68 -14.10 -3.70
C GLN A 137 12.67 -13.01 -4.17
N ALA A 138 13.81 -13.40 -4.71
CA ALA A 138 14.73 -12.47 -5.37
C ALA A 138 14.08 -11.83 -6.60
N HIS A 139 13.31 -12.57 -7.39
CA HIS A 139 12.52 -12.05 -8.50
C HIS A 139 11.48 -11.03 -8.00
N PHE A 140 10.76 -11.34 -6.94
CA PHE A 140 9.77 -10.43 -6.35
C PHE A 140 10.39 -9.08 -5.98
N VAL A 141 11.49 -9.06 -5.23
CA VAL A 141 12.13 -7.79 -4.82
C VAL A 141 12.76 -7.06 -6.00
N THR A 142 13.23 -7.78 -7.01
CA THR A 142 13.73 -7.17 -8.26
C THR A 142 12.59 -6.43 -8.99
N ASN A 143 11.39 -6.98 -9.01
CA ASN A 143 10.22 -6.31 -9.58
C ASN A 143 9.78 -5.10 -8.73
N MET A 144 9.75 -5.26 -7.41
CA MET A 144 9.08 -4.31 -6.53
C MET A 144 9.93 -3.13 -6.09
N PHE A 145 11.24 -3.28 -6.05
CA PHE A 145 12.16 -2.22 -5.62
C PHE A 145 12.88 -1.59 -6.82
N ILE A 146 13.43 -0.41 -6.61
CA ILE A 146 14.14 0.32 -7.67
C ILE A 146 15.50 -0.34 -7.87
N ARG A 147 15.75 -0.78 -9.07
CA ARG A 147 17.01 -1.43 -9.46
C ARG A 147 18.10 -0.38 -9.64
N PRO A 148 19.23 -0.50 -8.93
CA PRO A 148 20.35 0.41 -9.11
C PRO A 148 20.97 0.26 -10.52
N SER A 149 21.58 1.33 -11.01
CA SER A 149 22.44 1.26 -12.19
C SER A 149 23.71 0.48 -11.90
N ALA A 150 24.41 0.05 -12.95
CA ALA A 150 25.71 -0.64 -12.81
C ALA A 150 26.71 0.22 -12.01
N GLU A 151 26.73 1.53 -12.25
CA GLU A 151 27.59 2.47 -11.53
C GLU A 151 27.22 2.54 -10.03
N GLU A 152 25.92 2.60 -9.71
CA GLU A 152 25.43 2.62 -8.33
C GLU A 152 25.74 1.32 -7.56
N LEU A 153 25.84 0.20 -8.27
CA LEU A 153 26.20 -1.10 -7.67
C LEU A 153 27.69 -1.25 -7.36
N GLU A 154 28.57 -0.50 -8.02
CA GLU A 154 30.03 -0.62 -7.80
C GLU A 154 30.45 -0.38 -6.35
N ASN A 155 29.82 0.59 -5.70
CA ASN A 155 30.11 0.98 -4.32
C ASN A 155 28.85 0.91 -3.45
N PHE A 156 27.99 -0.06 -3.69
CA PHE A 156 26.73 -0.19 -2.96
C PHE A 156 26.99 -0.56 -1.50
N GLU A 157 26.53 0.30 -0.59
CA GLU A 157 26.49 0.04 0.85
C GLU A 157 25.04 0.13 1.31
N PRO A 158 24.48 -0.93 1.92
CA PRO A 158 23.10 -0.90 2.36
C PRO A 158 22.92 -0.06 3.63
N ASP A 159 21.85 0.72 3.62
CA ASP A 159 21.33 1.36 4.84
C ASP A 159 20.53 0.37 5.69
N PHE A 160 19.91 -0.60 5.05
CA PHE A 160 19.01 -1.55 5.67
C PHE A 160 19.25 -2.96 5.12
N VAL A 161 19.18 -3.98 5.99
CA VAL A 161 19.38 -5.38 5.62
C VAL A 161 18.16 -6.20 5.98
N VAL A 162 17.68 -7.00 5.03
CA VAL A 162 16.56 -7.93 5.21
C VAL A 162 17.09 -9.37 5.18
N TYR A 163 16.87 -10.09 6.27
CA TYR A 163 17.20 -11.52 6.41
C TYR A 163 15.91 -12.33 6.22
N ASN A 164 15.72 -12.92 5.05
CA ASN A 164 14.53 -13.71 4.76
C ASN A 164 14.82 -15.20 4.91
N ALA A 165 14.45 -15.75 6.05
CA ALA A 165 14.61 -17.14 6.42
C ALA A 165 13.25 -17.89 6.40
N SER A 166 12.60 -17.88 5.22
CA SER A 166 11.25 -18.43 5.04
C SER A 166 11.11 -19.90 5.44
N LYS A 167 12.17 -20.68 5.34
CA LYS A 167 12.17 -22.12 5.65
C LYS A 167 12.33 -22.42 7.14
N ALA A 168 12.75 -21.45 7.95
CA ALA A 168 12.90 -21.58 9.38
C ALA A 168 11.56 -21.43 10.12
N LYS A 169 11.52 -21.91 11.35
CA LYS A 169 10.40 -21.75 12.28
C LYS A 169 10.92 -21.37 13.66
N VAL A 170 10.19 -20.53 14.37
CA VAL A 170 10.47 -20.24 15.78
C VAL A 170 9.76 -21.30 16.61
N GLU A 171 10.39 -22.47 16.81
CA GLU A 171 9.77 -23.59 17.51
C GLU A 171 9.47 -23.28 18.98
N ASN A 172 10.34 -22.49 19.61
CA ASN A 172 10.20 -22.06 21.01
C ASN A 172 9.48 -20.70 21.15
N TYR A 173 8.57 -20.39 20.25
CA TYR A 173 7.90 -19.08 20.24
C TYR A 173 7.16 -18.74 21.54
N LYS A 174 6.60 -19.73 22.23
CA LYS A 174 5.91 -19.54 23.51
C LYS A 174 6.86 -19.05 24.60
N GLU A 175 8.06 -19.62 24.66
CA GLU A 175 9.10 -19.23 25.61
C GLU A 175 9.59 -17.79 25.35
N LEU A 176 9.62 -17.40 24.07
CA LEU A 176 10.01 -16.04 23.66
C LEU A 176 8.87 -15.02 23.76
N GLY A 177 7.66 -15.45 24.11
CA GLY A 177 6.49 -14.56 24.19
C GLY A 177 5.94 -14.14 22.84
N LEU A 178 6.21 -14.89 21.77
CA LEU A 178 5.72 -14.62 20.44
C LEU A 178 4.35 -15.27 20.18
N ASN A 179 3.63 -14.75 19.19
CA ASN A 179 2.28 -15.20 18.85
C ASN A 179 2.25 -16.60 18.19
N SER A 180 3.25 -16.90 17.36
CA SER A 180 3.32 -18.14 16.61
C SER A 180 4.76 -18.50 16.21
N GLU A 181 4.93 -19.59 15.49
CA GLU A 181 6.20 -20.00 14.88
C GLU A 181 6.70 -19.02 13.80
N THR A 182 5.86 -18.08 13.37
CA THR A 182 6.15 -17.08 12.36
C THR A 182 6.57 -15.77 13.03
N CYS A 183 7.57 -15.12 12.46
CA CYS A 183 8.05 -13.85 13.01
C CYS A 183 8.49 -12.93 11.87
N VAL A 184 7.96 -11.71 11.89
CA VAL A 184 8.37 -10.60 11.01
C VAL A 184 8.76 -9.45 11.94
N ALA A 185 10.06 -9.31 12.19
CA ALA A 185 10.57 -8.40 13.20
C ALA A 185 11.47 -7.33 12.59
N PHE A 186 11.37 -6.12 13.14
CA PHE A 186 12.14 -4.95 12.71
C PHE A 186 12.95 -4.39 13.86
N ASN A 187 14.23 -4.13 13.60
CA ASN A 187 15.06 -3.32 14.48
C ASN A 187 15.34 -1.98 13.79
N ILE A 188 14.67 -0.93 14.24
CA ILE A 188 14.74 0.40 13.63
C ILE A 188 16.13 1.02 13.83
N THR A 189 16.77 0.74 14.95
CA THR A 189 18.07 1.31 15.32
C THR A 189 19.20 0.67 14.54
N SER A 190 19.26 -0.66 14.46
CA SER A 190 20.25 -1.38 13.68
C SER A 190 19.91 -1.46 12.19
N ARG A 191 18.70 -1.06 11.81
CA ARG A 191 18.20 -1.06 10.43
C ARG A 191 18.20 -2.45 9.81
N GLU A 192 17.47 -3.35 10.46
CA GLU A 192 17.38 -4.74 10.06
C GLU A 192 15.92 -5.24 10.14
N GLN A 193 15.57 -6.14 9.21
CA GLN A 193 14.34 -6.93 9.26
C GLN A 193 14.69 -8.41 9.22
N VAL A 194 13.97 -9.19 10.02
CA VAL A 194 14.02 -10.65 10.01
C VAL A 194 12.65 -11.20 9.64
N ILE A 195 12.61 -12.13 8.69
CA ILE A 195 11.40 -12.84 8.26
C ILE A 195 11.62 -14.33 8.48
N ILE A 196 10.74 -14.97 9.25
CA ILE A 196 10.79 -16.39 9.57
C ILE A 196 9.43 -17.02 9.31
N ASN A 197 9.42 -18.18 8.62
CA ASN A 197 8.26 -19.05 8.41
C ASN A 197 7.12 -18.45 7.57
N THR A 198 7.41 -17.48 6.76
CA THR A 198 6.47 -17.02 5.73
C THR A 198 7.20 -16.82 4.42
N TRP A 199 6.62 -17.32 3.33
CA TRP A 199 7.17 -17.22 1.99
C TRP A 199 6.60 -16.02 1.22
N TYR A 200 5.57 -15.38 1.77
CA TYR A 200 4.87 -14.28 1.12
C TYR A 200 5.80 -13.07 0.90
N GLY A 201 6.05 -12.74 -0.36
CA GLY A 201 6.96 -11.65 -0.73
C GLY A 201 6.54 -10.28 -0.23
N GLY A 202 5.24 -10.08 -0.06
CA GLY A 202 4.67 -8.84 0.46
C GLY A 202 5.16 -8.42 1.85
N GLU A 203 5.72 -9.34 2.64
CA GLU A 203 6.36 -8.98 3.92
C GLU A 203 7.62 -8.13 3.72
N MET A 204 8.39 -8.39 2.68
CA MET A 204 9.55 -7.55 2.33
C MET A 204 9.10 -6.20 1.78
N LYS A 205 8.14 -6.20 0.87
CA LYS A 205 7.60 -4.97 0.25
C LYS A 205 7.01 -4.03 1.30
N LYS A 206 6.04 -4.53 2.06
CA LYS A 206 5.34 -3.73 3.08
C LYS A 206 6.21 -3.44 4.29
N GLY A 207 7.18 -4.31 4.58
CA GLY A 207 8.17 -4.07 5.62
C GLY A 207 9.00 -2.83 5.33
N MET A 208 9.49 -2.68 4.11
CA MET A 208 10.27 -1.49 3.73
C MET A 208 9.40 -0.25 3.63
N PHE A 209 8.15 -0.37 3.19
CA PHE A 209 7.18 0.72 3.29
C PHE A 209 6.98 1.18 4.74
N SER A 210 6.79 0.25 5.67
CA SER A 210 6.68 0.58 7.09
C SER A 210 7.92 1.31 7.62
N MET A 211 9.10 0.92 7.16
CA MET A 211 10.35 1.61 7.55
C MET A 211 10.43 3.02 6.96
N MET A 212 10.03 3.21 5.71
CA MET A 212 9.90 4.56 5.13
C MET A 212 8.89 5.41 5.92
N ASN A 213 7.79 4.81 6.35
CA ASN A 213 6.80 5.46 7.22
C ASN A 213 7.33 5.85 8.60
N TYR A 214 8.41 5.21 9.05
CA TYR A 214 9.09 5.64 10.27
C TYR A 214 10.09 6.77 10.00
N TYR A 215 11.01 6.56 9.05
CA TYR A 215 12.14 7.47 8.87
C TYR A 215 11.77 8.79 8.17
N LEU A 216 10.90 8.77 7.17
CA LEU A 216 10.64 9.96 6.35
C LEU A 216 9.82 11.04 7.07
N PRO A 217 8.72 10.73 7.79
CA PRO A 217 7.98 11.79 8.48
C PRO A 217 8.81 12.50 9.55
N LEU A 218 9.75 11.80 10.17
CA LEU A 218 10.69 12.40 11.14
C LEU A 218 11.66 13.40 10.49
N LYS A 219 11.79 13.35 9.16
CA LYS A 219 12.57 14.30 8.34
C LYS A 219 11.71 15.36 7.68
N GLY A 220 10.42 15.41 7.99
CA GLY A 220 9.49 16.35 7.38
C GLY A 220 9.06 15.97 5.96
N ILE A 221 9.10 14.71 5.59
CA ILE A 221 8.69 14.18 4.30
C ILE A 221 7.41 13.38 4.48
N ALA A 222 6.37 13.67 3.67
CA ALA A 222 5.15 12.88 3.70
C ALA A 222 5.41 11.50 3.11
N SER A 223 4.95 10.45 3.81
CA SER A 223 5.00 9.06 3.36
C SER A 223 3.57 8.55 3.27
N MET A 224 3.19 8.01 2.10
CA MET A 224 1.79 7.86 1.74
C MET A 224 1.52 6.51 1.07
N HIS A 225 0.48 5.84 1.53
CA HIS A 225 -0.11 4.68 0.85
C HIS A 225 -1.12 5.18 -0.17
N CYS A 226 -0.65 5.50 -1.37
CA CYS A 226 -1.46 6.11 -2.42
C CYS A 226 -0.96 5.74 -3.80
N SER A 227 -1.84 5.88 -4.80
CA SER A 227 -1.47 5.93 -6.21
C SER A 227 -1.20 7.38 -6.60
N ALA A 228 -0.40 7.59 -7.64
CA ALA A 228 -0.11 8.91 -8.15
C ALA A 228 0.01 8.92 -9.68
N ASN A 229 -0.49 9.96 -10.30
CA ASN A 229 -0.32 10.21 -11.73
C ASN A 229 -0.12 11.71 -12.00
N THR A 230 0.23 12.03 -13.23
CA THR A 230 0.37 13.40 -13.71
C THR A 230 -0.17 13.50 -15.13
N ASP A 231 -0.37 14.73 -15.63
CA ASP A 231 -0.74 14.93 -17.04
C ASP A 231 0.43 14.62 -17.98
N MET A 232 0.18 14.66 -19.28
CA MET A 232 1.19 14.36 -20.31
C MET A 232 2.38 15.32 -20.30
N ASN A 233 2.21 16.52 -19.74
CA ASN A 233 3.27 17.54 -19.60
C ASN A 233 4.03 17.44 -18.26
N GLY A 234 3.57 16.57 -17.33
CA GLY A 234 4.17 16.43 -16.01
C GLY A 234 3.93 17.63 -15.06
N GLU A 235 2.89 18.42 -15.28
CA GLU A 235 2.63 19.66 -14.54
C GLU A 235 1.48 19.57 -13.54
N ASN A 236 0.57 18.60 -13.72
CA ASN A 236 -0.65 18.46 -12.93
C ASN A 236 -0.67 17.11 -12.21
N THR A 237 0.09 17.01 -11.13
CA THR A 237 0.19 15.78 -10.32
C THR A 237 -1.02 15.64 -9.40
N ALA A 238 -1.56 14.44 -9.35
CA ALA A 238 -2.65 14.05 -8.45
C ALA A 238 -2.27 12.78 -7.67
N ILE A 239 -2.71 12.72 -6.41
CA ILE A 239 -2.53 11.53 -5.56
C ILE A 239 -3.90 11.02 -5.12
N PHE A 240 -4.01 9.69 -5.07
CA PHE A 240 -5.25 8.97 -4.80
C PHE A 240 -5.05 8.05 -3.60
N PHE A 241 -5.77 8.29 -2.53
CA PHE A 241 -5.86 7.40 -1.39
C PHE A 241 -7.16 6.59 -1.47
N GLY A 242 -7.14 5.40 -0.95
CA GLY A 242 -8.34 4.58 -0.89
C GLY A 242 -8.01 3.15 -0.45
N LEU A 243 -8.96 2.53 0.23
CA LEU A 243 -8.88 1.13 0.61
C LEU A 243 -9.28 0.22 -0.57
N SER A 244 -9.11 -1.08 -0.39
CA SER A 244 -9.50 -2.07 -1.38
C SER A 244 -10.99 -1.90 -1.77
N GLY A 245 -11.28 -1.98 -3.06
CA GLY A 245 -12.65 -1.86 -3.58
C GLY A 245 -13.18 -0.45 -3.79
N THR A 246 -12.38 0.58 -3.52
CA THR A 246 -12.76 1.99 -3.74
C THR A 246 -12.50 2.49 -5.16
N GLY A 247 -11.78 1.71 -5.97
CA GLY A 247 -11.45 2.10 -7.34
C GLY A 247 -10.11 2.81 -7.50
N LYS A 248 -9.24 2.75 -6.50
CA LYS A 248 -7.94 3.47 -6.50
C LYS A 248 -7.11 3.17 -7.75
N THR A 249 -6.83 1.92 -8.06
CA THR A 249 -6.04 1.52 -9.22
C THR A 249 -6.74 1.90 -10.53
N THR A 250 -8.03 1.62 -10.64
CA THR A 250 -8.82 1.91 -11.85
C THR A 250 -8.88 3.41 -12.15
N LEU A 251 -9.09 4.24 -11.12
CA LEU A 251 -9.25 5.69 -11.30
C LEU A 251 -7.93 6.43 -11.46
N SER A 252 -6.85 5.94 -10.88
CA SER A 252 -5.52 6.51 -11.07
C SER A 252 -4.89 6.12 -12.42
N THR A 253 -5.36 5.03 -13.04
CA THR A 253 -4.99 4.62 -14.38
C THR A 253 -5.94 5.28 -15.37
N ASP A 254 -5.46 6.29 -16.07
CA ASP A 254 -6.20 7.09 -17.05
C ASP A 254 -5.38 7.17 -18.32
N PRO A 255 -5.94 6.81 -19.49
CA PRO A 255 -5.21 6.87 -20.77
C PRO A 255 -4.75 8.29 -21.14
N LYS A 256 -5.31 9.32 -20.51
CA LYS A 256 -4.93 10.73 -20.70
C LYS A 256 -3.79 11.16 -19.78
N ARG A 257 -3.31 10.30 -18.90
CA ARG A 257 -2.34 10.66 -17.86
C ARG A 257 -1.17 9.67 -17.81
N LEU A 258 -0.10 10.08 -17.16
CA LEU A 258 1.10 9.25 -16.95
C LEU A 258 1.13 8.76 -15.49
N LEU A 259 1.27 7.46 -15.31
CA LEU A 259 1.40 6.85 -13.99
C LEU A 259 2.77 7.17 -13.38
N ILE A 260 2.78 7.61 -12.13
CA ILE A 260 3.99 7.73 -11.30
C ILE A 260 4.20 6.41 -10.56
N GLY A 261 3.16 5.91 -9.94
CA GLY A 261 3.14 4.61 -9.26
C GLY A 261 1.76 4.27 -8.72
N ASP A 262 1.57 2.99 -8.38
CA ASP A 262 0.26 2.48 -7.95
C ASP A 262 0.14 2.22 -6.44
N GLY A 263 1.24 2.20 -5.69
CA GLY A 263 1.20 1.74 -4.30
C GLY A 263 1.61 2.74 -3.24
N GLU A 264 2.81 3.26 -3.33
CA GLU A 264 3.45 3.95 -2.21
C GLU A 264 4.34 5.08 -2.70
N HIS A 265 4.15 6.26 -2.11
CA HIS A 265 4.84 7.48 -2.54
C HIS A 265 5.32 8.31 -1.36
N GLY A 266 6.39 9.07 -1.59
CA GLY A 266 6.81 10.17 -0.75
C GLY A 266 6.48 11.51 -1.38
N TRP A 267 6.38 12.54 -0.56
CA TRP A 267 6.22 13.92 -1.01
C TRP A 267 7.15 14.80 -0.19
N ASP A 268 8.18 15.30 -0.84
CA ASP A 268 9.15 16.23 -0.28
C ASP A 268 9.03 17.62 -0.92
N ASP A 269 10.00 18.49 -0.68
CA ASP A 269 10.01 19.84 -1.24
C ASP A 269 10.20 19.88 -2.77
N ASN A 270 10.68 18.79 -3.37
CA ASN A 270 10.89 18.68 -4.82
C ASN A 270 9.68 18.06 -5.55
N GLY A 271 8.76 17.46 -4.83
CA GLY A 271 7.56 16.87 -5.41
C GLY A 271 7.22 15.48 -4.89
N VAL A 272 6.40 14.78 -5.67
CA VAL A 272 5.93 13.42 -5.37
C VAL A 272 6.84 12.41 -6.05
N PHE A 273 7.26 11.38 -5.33
CA PHE A 273 8.12 10.32 -5.85
C PHE A 273 7.65 8.94 -5.41
N ASN A 274 7.79 7.98 -6.32
CA ASN A 274 7.45 6.58 -6.06
C ASN A 274 8.50 5.93 -5.14
N PHE A 275 8.06 5.09 -4.22
CA PHE A 275 8.99 4.26 -3.43
C PHE A 275 9.42 3.01 -4.19
N GLU A 276 8.63 2.58 -5.15
CA GLU A 276 8.73 1.27 -5.78
C GLU A 276 9.29 1.34 -7.22
N GLY A 277 9.86 0.21 -7.66
CA GLY A 277 10.31 0.03 -9.05
C GLY A 277 9.30 -0.72 -9.92
N GLY A 278 8.18 -1.13 -9.36
CA GLY A 278 7.16 -1.90 -10.05
C GLY A 278 5.79 -1.79 -9.41
N CYS A 279 4.89 -2.65 -9.86
CA CYS A 279 3.51 -2.71 -9.39
C CYS A 279 3.19 -4.10 -8.83
N TYR A 280 2.30 -4.13 -7.82
CA TYR A 280 1.84 -5.35 -7.17
C TYR A 280 0.31 -5.37 -7.16
N ALA A 281 -0.28 -5.99 -8.17
CA ALA A 281 -1.71 -5.95 -8.42
C ALA A 281 -2.42 -7.25 -8.00
N LYS A 282 -3.66 -7.13 -7.53
CA LYS A 282 -4.57 -8.28 -7.39
C LYS A 282 -5.02 -8.74 -8.76
N VAL A 283 -5.09 -10.06 -8.95
CA VAL A 283 -5.51 -10.65 -10.22
C VAL A 283 -6.72 -11.59 -10.09
N ILE A 284 -7.33 -11.66 -8.90
CA ILE A 284 -8.57 -12.41 -8.77
C ILE A 284 -9.65 -11.80 -9.65
N ASN A 285 -10.31 -12.64 -10.47
CA ASN A 285 -11.30 -12.22 -11.45
C ASN A 285 -10.80 -11.16 -12.44
N LEU A 286 -9.50 -11.13 -12.73
CA LEU A 286 -8.91 -10.19 -13.67
C LEU A 286 -9.58 -10.36 -15.04
N ASP A 287 -10.05 -9.26 -15.60
CA ASP A 287 -10.67 -9.19 -16.90
C ASP A 287 -9.88 -8.25 -17.83
N LYS A 288 -9.52 -8.77 -19.00
CA LYS A 288 -8.72 -8.06 -20.00
C LYS A 288 -9.37 -6.76 -20.49
N GLU A 289 -10.70 -6.77 -20.62
CA GLU A 289 -11.44 -5.61 -21.12
C GLU A 289 -11.54 -4.49 -20.08
N SER A 290 -11.72 -4.87 -18.82
CA SER A 290 -11.88 -3.91 -17.71
C SER A 290 -10.56 -3.35 -17.22
N GLU A 291 -9.49 -4.18 -17.21
CA GLU A 291 -8.18 -3.85 -16.66
C GLU A 291 -7.05 -4.24 -17.63
N PRO A 292 -7.03 -3.63 -18.82
CA PRO A 292 -6.09 -4.01 -19.89
C PRO A 292 -4.64 -3.79 -19.50
N ASP A 293 -4.31 -2.76 -18.73
CA ASP A 293 -2.93 -2.46 -18.34
C ASP A 293 -2.35 -3.55 -17.44
N ILE A 294 -3.11 -4.03 -16.47
CA ILE A 294 -2.67 -5.12 -15.59
C ILE A 294 -2.55 -6.41 -16.40
N TYR A 295 -3.57 -6.73 -17.20
CA TYR A 295 -3.55 -7.96 -18.01
C TYR A 295 -2.35 -7.98 -18.97
N ASN A 296 -2.08 -6.90 -19.67
CA ASN A 296 -0.98 -6.79 -20.62
C ASN A 296 0.40 -6.74 -19.96
N ALA A 297 0.47 -6.41 -18.67
CA ALA A 297 1.70 -6.45 -17.89
C ALA A 297 2.07 -7.88 -17.45
N ILE A 298 1.14 -8.84 -17.54
CA ILE A 298 1.40 -10.26 -17.27
C ILE A 298 2.08 -10.89 -18.47
N LYS A 299 3.39 -10.83 -18.48
CA LYS A 299 4.27 -11.32 -19.55
C LYS A 299 5.60 -11.74 -18.94
N ARG A 300 6.58 -12.11 -19.76
CA ARG A 300 7.93 -12.43 -19.28
C ARG A 300 8.43 -11.34 -18.32
N ASN A 301 9.07 -11.75 -17.24
CA ASN A 301 9.55 -10.95 -16.10
C ASN A 301 8.47 -10.56 -15.06
N ALA A 302 7.20 -10.69 -15.35
CA ALA A 302 6.17 -10.64 -14.31
C ALA A 302 6.19 -11.93 -13.47
N LEU A 303 5.81 -11.81 -12.20
CA LEU A 303 5.72 -12.93 -11.27
C LEU A 303 4.30 -13.02 -10.71
N LEU A 304 3.61 -14.11 -11.03
CA LEU A 304 2.29 -14.43 -10.49
C LEU A 304 2.43 -15.19 -9.16
N GLU A 305 1.50 -14.96 -8.25
CA GLU A 305 1.46 -15.64 -6.96
C GLU A 305 0.08 -16.26 -6.74
N ASN A 306 0.09 -17.58 -6.46
CA ASN A 306 -1.07 -18.35 -6.02
C ASN A 306 -2.23 -18.46 -7.03
N VAL A 307 -1.99 -18.17 -8.30
CA VAL A 307 -2.97 -18.50 -9.34
C VAL A 307 -2.87 -19.99 -9.67
N THR A 308 -3.92 -20.53 -10.26
CA THR A 308 -3.92 -21.92 -10.74
C THR A 308 -3.72 -21.97 -12.25
N LEU A 309 -2.88 -22.89 -12.69
CA LEU A 309 -2.60 -23.14 -14.10
C LEU A 309 -3.11 -24.53 -14.48
N ASP A 310 -3.68 -24.66 -15.67
CA ASP A 310 -3.94 -25.97 -16.24
C ASP A 310 -2.66 -26.61 -16.83
N LYS A 311 -2.78 -27.80 -17.41
CA LYS A 311 -1.67 -28.53 -18.02
C LYS A 311 -0.95 -27.78 -19.15
N ASP A 312 -1.64 -26.84 -19.80
CA ASP A 312 -1.12 -26.03 -20.90
C ASP A 312 -0.63 -24.66 -20.44
N GLY A 313 -0.63 -24.42 -19.12
CA GLY A 313 -0.20 -23.13 -18.52
C GLY A 313 -1.25 -22.04 -18.57
N LYS A 314 -2.50 -22.37 -18.92
CA LYS A 314 -3.58 -21.40 -18.93
C LYS A 314 -3.97 -20.99 -17.51
N ILE A 315 -4.10 -19.69 -17.29
CA ILE A 315 -4.42 -19.12 -15.97
C ILE A 315 -5.94 -19.09 -15.77
N ASP A 316 -6.40 -19.59 -14.62
CA ASP A 316 -7.76 -19.39 -14.15
C ASP A 316 -7.79 -18.27 -13.10
N PHE A 317 -8.06 -17.04 -13.54
CA PHE A 317 -8.13 -15.87 -12.66
C PHE A 317 -9.33 -15.90 -11.70
N ALA A 318 -10.34 -16.70 -11.97
CA ALA A 318 -11.52 -16.81 -11.12
C ALA A 318 -11.33 -17.84 -9.98
N ASP A 319 -10.33 -18.71 -10.09
CA ASP A 319 -10.08 -19.74 -9.08
C ASP A 319 -9.53 -19.13 -7.79
N LYS A 320 -10.26 -19.32 -6.72
CA LYS A 320 -9.92 -18.89 -5.36
C LYS A 320 -9.73 -20.05 -4.39
N SER A 321 -9.50 -21.24 -4.93
CA SER A 321 -9.27 -22.44 -4.12
C SER A 321 -8.02 -22.36 -3.25
N VAL A 322 -6.99 -21.63 -3.71
CA VAL A 322 -5.79 -21.35 -2.92
C VAL A 322 -6.01 -20.11 -2.05
N THR A 323 -6.42 -19.02 -2.65
CA THR A 323 -6.67 -17.74 -1.96
C THR A 323 -7.48 -16.80 -2.86
N GLU A 324 -8.20 -15.86 -2.25
CA GLU A 324 -8.76 -14.70 -2.96
C GLU A 324 -7.71 -13.60 -3.21
N ASN A 325 -6.54 -13.70 -2.58
CA ASN A 325 -5.45 -12.71 -2.69
C ASN A 325 -4.39 -13.12 -3.72
N THR A 326 -4.83 -13.59 -4.88
CA THR A 326 -3.92 -13.85 -6.00
C THR A 326 -3.29 -12.55 -6.49
N ARG A 327 -2.00 -12.57 -6.82
CA ARG A 327 -1.22 -11.38 -7.14
C ARG A 327 -0.36 -11.55 -8.38
N VAL A 328 0.04 -10.41 -8.94
CA VAL A 328 1.14 -10.31 -9.89
C VAL A 328 2.03 -9.13 -9.51
N SER A 329 3.34 -9.34 -9.55
CA SER A 329 4.33 -8.27 -9.52
C SER A 329 4.99 -8.12 -10.88
N TYR A 330 5.23 -6.88 -11.29
CA TYR A 330 5.92 -6.59 -12.55
C TYR A 330 6.67 -5.26 -12.46
N PRO A 331 7.77 -5.11 -13.24
CA PRO A 331 8.46 -3.82 -13.31
C PRO A 331 7.53 -2.77 -13.91
N ILE A 332 7.66 -1.52 -13.47
CA ILE A 332 6.72 -0.45 -13.85
C ILE A 332 6.73 -0.18 -15.37
N ASP A 333 7.81 -0.47 -16.05
CA ASP A 333 7.94 -0.29 -17.50
C ASP A 333 7.14 -1.31 -18.34
N HIS A 334 6.50 -2.30 -17.70
CA HIS A 334 5.46 -3.09 -18.33
C HIS A 334 4.20 -2.28 -18.61
N ILE A 335 4.03 -1.14 -17.96
CA ILE A 335 2.97 -0.16 -18.25
C ILE A 335 3.52 0.85 -19.25
N GLU A 336 2.78 1.09 -20.32
CA GLU A 336 3.21 1.97 -21.41
C GLU A 336 3.25 3.45 -20.98
N LYS A 337 2.18 3.93 -20.36
CA LYS A 337 2.01 5.35 -20.00
C LYS A 337 2.47 5.62 -18.58
N ILE A 338 3.77 5.76 -18.43
CA ILE A 338 4.42 6.09 -17.17
C ILE A 338 5.26 7.36 -17.30
N VAL A 339 5.55 8.00 -16.18
CA VAL A 339 6.49 9.13 -16.12
C VAL A 339 7.90 8.65 -16.47
N ARG A 340 8.59 9.39 -17.35
CA ARG A 340 9.97 9.11 -17.74
C ARG A 340 10.82 10.38 -17.67
N PRO A 341 11.99 10.36 -17.04
CA PRO A 341 12.55 9.24 -16.27
C PRO A 341 11.70 8.93 -15.03
N VAL A 342 11.62 7.67 -14.71
CA VAL A 342 10.81 7.17 -13.59
C VAL A 342 11.39 7.58 -12.24
N SER A 343 10.67 7.78 -11.22
CA SER A 343 9.23 7.79 -11.00
C SER A 343 8.92 8.95 -10.07
N SER A 344 9.04 10.15 -10.56
CA SER A 344 8.79 11.38 -9.81
C SER A 344 8.11 12.44 -10.67
N ALA A 345 7.42 13.36 -10.00
CA ALA A 345 6.74 14.48 -10.64
C ALA A 345 6.72 15.67 -9.66
N PRO A 346 6.41 16.88 -10.14
CA PRO A 346 6.23 18.03 -9.26
C PRO A 346 5.22 17.80 -8.14
N ALA A 347 5.19 18.69 -7.16
CA ALA A 347 4.24 18.65 -6.04
C ALA A 347 2.80 18.46 -6.51
N ALA A 348 2.03 17.64 -5.78
CA ALA A 348 0.63 17.41 -6.12
C ALA A 348 -0.19 18.69 -6.05
N LYS A 349 -1.10 18.86 -7.00
CA LYS A 349 -2.09 19.92 -7.03
C LYS A 349 -3.45 19.45 -6.52
N ASN A 350 -3.71 18.15 -6.61
CA ASN A 350 -4.97 17.57 -6.18
C ASN A 350 -4.71 16.31 -5.34
N VAL A 351 -5.41 16.23 -4.22
CA VAL A 351 -5.40 15.09 -3.31
C VAL A 351 -6.81 14.53 -3.27
N ILE A 352 -6.95 13.26 -3.62
CA ILE A 352 -8.26 12.61 -3.76
C ILE A 352 -8.34 11.45 -2.78
N PHE A 353 -9.31 11.52 -1.86
CA PHE A 353 -9.66 10.42 -0.96
C PHE A 353 -10.83 9.66 -1.58
N LEU A 354 -10.60 8.39 -1.93
CA LEU A 354 -11.65 7.52 -2.45
C LEU A 354 -12.29 6.73 -1.30
N SER A 355 -13.61 6.72 -1.28
CA SER A 355 -14.41 6.02 -0.29
C SER A 355 -15.56 5.32 -0.99
N ALA A 356 -15.84 4.08 -0.66
CA ALA A 356 -17.04 3.40 -1.15
C ALA A 356 -18.04 3.34 0.01
N ASP A 357 -18.95 4.31 0.06
CA ASP A 357 -19.95 4.39 1.10
C ASP A 357 -21.12 3.43 0.82
N ALA A 358 -21.37 2.47 1.70
CA ALA A 358 -22.49 1.55 1.61
C ALA A 358 -23.73 2.02 2.39
N PHE A 359 -23.64 3.16 3.08
CA PHE A 359 -24.75 3.73 3.86
C PHE A 359 -25.65 4.65 3.02
N GLY A 360 -25.19 5.06 1.83
CA GLY A 360 -25.96 5.94 0.96
C GLY A 360 -25.98 7.39 1.41
N VAL A 361 -24.98 7.83 2.16
CA VAL A 361 -24.95 9.15 2.83
C VAL A 361 -24.01 10.14 2.17
N LEU A 362 -22.79 9.70 1.83
CA LEU A 362 -21.76 10.60 1.35
C LEU A 362 -22.05 11.10 -0.08
N PRO A 363 -21.80 12.40 -0.33
CA PRO A 363 -21.91 12.94 -1.68
C PRO A 363 -20.91 12.27 -2.63
N PRO A 364 -21.16 12.25 -3.94
CA PRO A 364 -20.20 11.74 -4.90
C PRO A 364 -18.89 12.55 -4.90
N VAL A 365 -18.93 13.83 -4.53
CA VAL A 365 -17.73 14.64 -4.31
C VAL A 365 -17.98 15.68 -3.21
N SER A 366 -16.97 15.88 -2.37
CA SER A 366 -16.93 16.92 -1.33
C SER A 366 -15.58 17.64 -1.42
N ILE A 367 -15.61 18.97 -1.30
CA ILE A 367 -14.42 19.82 -1.23
C ILE A 367 -14.06 19.97 0.25
N LEU A 368 -12.84 19.60 0.63
CA LEU A 368 -12.41 19.58 2.02
C LEU A 368 -11.60 20.80 2.40
N THR A 369 -11.85 21.34 3.60
CA THR A 369 -10.95 22.31 4.24
C THR A 369 -9.66 21.62 4.68
N PRO A 370 -8.57 22.33 5.01
CA PRO A 370 -7.37 21.70 5.56
C PRO A 370 -7.63 20.86 6.82
N GLU A 371 -8.47 21.33 7.73
CA GLU A 371 -8.85 20.61 8.95
C GLU A 371 -9.69 19.37 8.64
N GLN A 372 -10.65 19.48 7.72
CA GLN A 372 -11.43 18.34 7.25
C GLN A 372 -10.52 17.33 6.54
N THR A 373 -9.54 17.79 5.78
CA THR A 373 -8.55 16.91 5.13
C THR A 373 -7.86 16.04 6.17
N LYS A 374 -7.37 16.61 7.26
CA LYS A 374 -6.75 15.86 8.36
C LYS A 374 -7.73 14.87 9.00
N TYR A 375 -8.95 15.33 9.32
CA TYR A 375 -9.96 14.52 9.99
C TYR A 375 -10.33 13.27 9.16
N TYR A 376 -10.64 13.45 7.88
CA TYR A 376 -11.07 12.36 7.01
C TYR A 376 -9.90 11.48 6.53
N PHE A 377 -8.70 12.03 6.47
CA PHE A 377 -7.49 11.25 6.29
C PHE A 377 -7.23 10.31 7.48
N LEU A 378 -7.34 10.83 8.69
CA LEU A 378 -7.23 10.01 9.92
C LEU A 378 -8.33 8.95 10.01
N SER A 379 -9.52 9.25 9.52
CA SER A 379 -10.63 8.27 9.50
C SER A 379 -10.38 7.15 8.51
N GLY A 380 -9.94 7.45 7.29
CA GLY A 380 -9.65 6.46 6.27
C GLY A 380 -10.84 5.53 6.01
N PHE A 381 -12.00 6.12 5.74
CA PHE A 381 -13.28 5.42 5.70
C PHE A 381 -13.56 4.73 4.36
N THR A 382 -14.09 3.51 4.46
CA THR A 382 -14.88 2.86 3.40
C THR A 382 -15.93 1.97 4.07
N ALA A 383 -16.85 1.41 3.31
CA ALA A 383 -17.84 0.49 3.85
C ALA A 383 -18.10 -0.67 2.89
N LYS A 384 -18.55 -1.80 3.45
CA LYS A 384 -18.96 -2.98 2.71
C LYS A 384 -20.49 -3.05 2.70
N LEU A 385 -21.05 -3.36 1.53
CA LEU A 385 -22.48 -3.58 1.40
C LEU A 385 -22.88 -4.94 2.02
N ALA A 386 -24.09 -5.01 2.58
CA ALA A 386 -24.65 -6.26 3.07
C ALA A 386 -24.64 -7.35 1.99
N GLY A 387 -24.23 -8.56 2.36
CA GLY A 387 -24.20 -9.71 1.45
C GLY A 387 -23.00 -9.78 0.51
N THR A 388 -22.06 -8.83 0.56
CA THR A 388 -20.85 -8.85 -0.31
C THR A 388 -19.79 -9.82 0.17
N GLU A 389 -19.77 -10.12 1.48
CA GLU A 389 -18.87 -11.09 2.09
C GLU A 389 -19.63 -11.94 3.11
N ARG A 390 -19.12 -13.15 3.38
CA ARG A 390 -19.71 -14.04 4.38
C ARG A 390 -19.73 -13.37 5.74
N GLY A 391 -20.91 -13.29 6.36
CA GLY A 391 -21.11 -12.67 7.67
C GLY A 391 -21.42 -11.18 7.63
N ILE A 392 -21.41 -10.53 6.48
CA ILE A 392 -21.83 -9.13 6.31
C ILE A 392 -23.33 -9.10 6.02
N THR A 393 -24.12 -8.79 7.05
CA THR A 393 -25.60 -8.77 6.99
C THR A 393 -26.18 -7.36 6.91
N GLU A 394 -25.37 -6.34 7.19
CA GLU A 394 -25.72 -4.93 7.13
C GLU A 394 -24.53 -4.12 6.61
N PRO A 395 -24.71 -2.86 6.20
CA PRO A 395 -23.60 -2.00 5.82
C PRO A 395 -22.58 -1.90 6.96
N THR A 396 -21.32 -2.27 6.68
CA THR A 396 -20.27 -2.35 7.70
C THR A 396 -19.13 -1.38 7.36
N PRO A 397 -18.84 -0.42 8.25
CA PRO A 397 -17.76 0.54 8.02
C PRO A 397 -16.40 -0.10 8.30
N THR A 398 -15.41 0.35 7.55
CA THR A 398 -14.00 0.12 7.82
C THR A 398 -13.31 1.47 7.97
N PHE A 399 -12.62 1.65 9.08
CA PHE A 399 -11.79 2.83 9.34
C PHE A 399 -10.33 2.40 9.42
N SER A 400 -9.52 2.90 8.51
CA SER A 400 -8.08 2.61 8.47
C SER A 400 -7.30 3.93 8.41
N ALA A 401 -6.68 4.31 9.51
CA ALA A 401 -5.97 5.58 9.63
C ALA A 401 -5.06 5.83 8.43
N CYS A 402 -5.17 7.01 7.83
CA CYS A 402 -4.36 7.43 6.67
C CYS A 402 -4.46 6.46 5.47
N PHE A 403 -5.55 5.70 5.37
CA PHE A 403 -5.77 4.65 4.36
C PHE A 403 -4.71 3.55 4.35
N GLY A 404 -4.00 3.37 5.46
CA GLY A 404 -2.91 2.40 5.55
C GLY A 404 -2.48 2.11 6.98
N GLN A 405 -3.41 2.00 7.93
CA GLN A 405 -3.11 1.85 9.37
C GLN A 405 -2.10 0.74 9.68
N ALA A 406 -2.18 -0.37 8.96
CA ALA A 406 -1.30 -1.52 9.18
C ALA A 406 0.20 -1.21 8.97
N PHE A 407 0.51 -0.11 8.31
CA PHE A 407 1.89 0.27 7.94
C PHE A 407 2.39 1.51 8.68
N LEU A 408 1.58 2.08 9.57
CA LEU A 408 1.95 3.29 10.31
C LEU A 408 2.79 2.93 11.53
N GLU A 409 4.02 3.44 11.56
CA GLU A 409 4.95 3.24 12.67
C GLU A 409 4.90 4.37 13.69
N LEU A 410 4.47 5.57 13.27
CA LEU A 410 4.29 6.75 14.10
C LEU A 410 2.80 6.99 14.37
N HIS A 411 2.49 7.86 15.32
CA HIS A 411 1.11 8.24 15.58
C HIS A 411 0.46 8.80 14.29
N PRO A 412 -0.77 8.40 13.95
CA PRO A 412 -1.41 8.80 12.67
C PRO A 412 -1.46 10.30 12.41
N THR A 413 -1.58 11.12 13.45
CA THR A 413 -1.59 12.59 13.33
C THR A 413 -0.32 13.14 12.68
N LYS A 414 0.81 12.45 12.83
CA LYS A 414 2.08 12.86 12.20
C LYS A 414 1.98 12.80 10.67
N TYR A 415 1.36 11.78 10.13
CA TYR A 415 1.16 11.65 8.67
C TYR A 415 0.19 12.69 8.12
N ALA A 416 -0.89 12.96 8.85
CA ALA A 416 -1.85 14.00 8.49
C ALA A 416 -1.22 15.39 8.49
N GLU A 417 -0.40 15.71 9.48
CA GLU A 417 0.35 16.97 9.55
C GLU A 417 1.28 17.15 8.36
N GLU A 418 2.08 16.13 8.04
CA GLU A 418 3.04 16.21 6.93
C GLU A 418 2.34 16.33 5.57
N LEU A 419 1.24 15.61 5.35
CA LEU A 419 0.44 15.75 4.13
C LEU A 419 -0.08 17.17 3.97
N VAL A 420 -0.71 17.73 4.98
CA VAL A 420 -1.31 19.08 4.90
C VAL A 420 -0.25 20.16 4.80
N LYS A 421 0.90 20.03 5.44
CA LYS A 421 2.04 20.95 5.24
C LYS A 421 2.48 20.99 3.78
N LYS A 422 2.60 19.85 3.12
CA LYS A 422 2.94 19.78 1.69
C LYS A 422 1.85 20.39 0.83
N MET A 423 0.59 20.14 1.15
CA MET A 423 -0.55 20.73 0.44
C MET A 423 -0.59 22.26 0.55
N GLU A 424 -0.40 22.79 1.74
CA GLU A 424 -0.38 24.24 1.96
C GLU A 424 0.74 24.91 1.16
N LYS A 425 1.92 24.31 1.13
CA LYS A 425 3.08 24.83 0.39
C LYS A 425 2.86 24.79 -1.12
N SER A 426 2.19 23.77 -1.65
CA SER A 426 1.93 23.61 -3.09
C SER A 426 0.63 24.29 -3.55
N GLY A 427 -0.24 24.70 -2.63
CA GLY A 427 -1.59 25.15 -2.95
C GLY A 427 -2.55 24.03 -3.33
N ALA A 428 -2.21 22.78 -3.02
CA ALA A 428 -3.04 21.63 -3.32
C ALA A 428 -4.36 21.66 -2.57
N LYS A 429 -5.40 21.10 -3.20
CA LYS A 429 -6.74 20.96 -2.63
C LYS A 429 -7.07 19.47 -2.46
N ALA A 430 -7.88 19.17 -1.44
CA ALA A 430 -8.32 17.82 -1.15
C ALA A 430 -9.82 17.65 -1.42
N TYR A 431 -10.18 16.47 -1.89
CA TYR A 431 -11.54 16.07 -2.22
C TYR A 431 -11.82 14.69 -1.68
N LEU A 432 -13.03 14.50 -1.14
CA LEU A 432 -13.55 13.19 -0.78
C LEU A 432 -14.50 12.74 -1.90
N VAL A 433 -14.15 11.67 -2.59
CA VAL A 433 -14.92 11.13 -3.71
C VAL A 433 -15.54 9.80 -3.30
N ASN A 434 -16.86 9.75 -3.32
CA ASN A 434 -17.61 8.54 -3.00
C ASN A 434 -17.85 7.72 -4.28
N THR A 435 -17.24 6.54 -4.33
CA THR A 435 -17.41 5.56 -5.42
C THR A 435 -18.42 4.47 -5.06
N GLY A 436 -19.09 4.60 -3.93
CA GLY A 436 -20.06 3.64 -3.40
C GLY A 436 -21.49 3.86 -3.88
N TRP A 437 -22.43 3.75 -2.96
CA TRP A 437 -23.86 3.76 -3.21
C TRP A 437 -24.51 5.05 -2.76
N ASN A 438 -25.69 5.35 -3.30
CA ASN A 438 -26.52 6.46 -2.88
C ASN A 438 -27.95 5.99 -2.57
N GLY A 439 -28.89 6.90 -2.38
CA GLY A 439 -30.29 6.59 -2.01
C GLY A 439 -31.06 5.78 -3.04
N THR A 440 -30.58 5.65 -4.28
CA THR A 440 -31.19 4.78 -5.28
C THR A 440 -30.94 3.28 -5.02
N GLY A 441 -30.06 2.95 -4.08
CA GLY A 441 -29.61 1.58 -3.84
C GLY A 441 -28.65 1.06 -4.90
N LYS A 442 -28.23 1.90 -5.83
CA LYS A 442 -27.26 1.56 -6.88
C LYS A 442 -25.93 2.25 -6.61
N ARG A 443 -24.87 1.60 -7.06
CA ARG A 443 -23.52 2.19 -7.00
C ARG A 443 -23.43 3.36 -7.99
N ILE A 444 -22.76 4.43 -7.56
CA ILE A 444 -22.45 5.58 -8.42
C ILE A 444 -21.69 5.07 -9.65
N SER A 445 -22.10 5.49 -10.83
CA SER A 445 -21.53 4.96 -12.07
C SER A 445 -20.07 5.36 -12.24
N ILE A 446 -19.28 4.50 -12.87
CA ILE A 446 -17.90 4.80 -13.24
C ILE A 446 -17.83 6.05 -14.14
N LYS A 447 -18.82 6.23 -15.03
CA LYS A 447 -18.92 7.41 -15.89
C LYS A 447 -19.02 8.70 -15.08
N ASP A 448 -19.90 8.73 -14.08
CA ASP A 448 -20.06 9.90 -13.20
C ASP A 448 -18.81 10.14 -12.37
N THR A 449 -18.22 9.08 -11.83
CA THR A 449 -16.98 9.18 -11.06
C THR A 449 -15.84 9.72 -11.90
N ARG A 450 -15.66 9.26 -13.13
CA ARG A 450 -14.65 9.80 -14.03
C ARG A 450 -14.93 11.25 -14.41
N GLY A 451 -16.18 11.63 -14.60
CA GLY A 451 -16.56 13.03 -14.80
C GLY A 451 -16.18 13.92 -13.63
N ILE A 452 -16.36 13.42 -12.40
CA ILE A 452 -15.94 14.12 -11.17
C ILE A 452 -14.42 14.26 -11.12
N ILE A 453 -13.68 13.18 -11.37
CA ILE A 453 -12.21 13.20 -11.38
C ILE A 453 -11.72 14.21 -12.45
N ASP A 454 -12.28 14.19 -13.64
CA ASP A 454 -11.94 15.14 -14.70
C ASP A 454 -12.19 16.59 -14.25
N ALA A 455 -13.33 16.87 -13.61
CA ALA A 455 -13.66 18.20 -13.10
C ALA A 455 -12.72 18.66 -11.96
N ILE A 456 -12.22 17.74 -11.16
CA ILE A 456 -11.18 18.03 -10.16
C ILE A 456 -9.87 18.39 -10.85
N LEU A 457 -9.43 17.53 -11.78
CA LEU A 457 -8.11 17.66 -12.42
C LEU A 457 -8.01 18.88 -13.33
N ASN A 458 -9.08 19.27 -14.01
CA ASN A 458 -9.10 20.46 -14.87
C ASN A 458 -9.48 21.76 -14.14
N GLY A 459 -9.83 21.67 -12.85
CA GLY A 459 -10.17 22.83 -12.02
C GLY A 459 -11.62 23.31 -12.12
N ASP A 460 -12.49 22.66 -12.90
CA ASP A 460 -13.88 23.06 -13.06
C ASP A 460 -14.66 23.05 -11.75
N ILE A 461 -14.33 22.10 -10.86
CA ILE A 461 -14.99 22.01 -9.55
C ILE A 461 -14.79 23.28 -8.70
N ASN A 462 -13.68 23.98 -8.87
CA ASN A 462 -13.37 25.20 -8.12
C ASN A 462 -14.12 26.44 -8.63
N LYS A 463 -14.75 26.32 -9.80
CA LYS A 463 -15.59 27.37 -10.41
C LYS A 463 -17.09 27.10 -10.22
N ALA A 464 -17.44 25.90 -9.77
CA ALA A 464 -18.82 25.50 -9.59
C ALA A 464 -19.46 26.19 -8.37
N PRO A 465 -20.76 26.51 -8.43
CA PRO A 465 -21.48 26.96 -7.24
C PRO A 465 -21.59 25.81 -6.25
N THR A 466 -21.52 26.13 -4.95
CA THR A 466 -21.48 25.15 -3.88
C THR A 466 -22.53 25.42 -2.81
N LYS A 467 -22.82 24.42 -1.99
CA LYS A 467 -23.60 24.52 -0.77
C LYS A 467 -23.01 23.59 0.29
N LYS A 468 -23.43 23.76 1.54
CA LYS A 468 -23.02 22.86 2.63
C LYS A 468 -24.00 21.75 2.88
N LEU A 469 -23.46 20.54 3.10
CA LEU A 469 -24.24 19.36 3.46
C LEU A 469 -24.44 19.32 4.99
N PRO A 470 -25.67 19.08 5.48
CA PRO A 470 -25.93 18.98 6.93
C PRO A 470 -25.06 17.90 7.61
N TYR A 471 -24.80 18.07 8.89
CA TYR A 471 -24.01 17.23 9.80
C TYR A 471 -22.51 17.18 9.47
N PHE A 472 -22.13 16.86 8.25
CA PHE A 472 -20.74 16.77 7.80
C PHE A 472 -20.12 18.12 7.49
N GLU A 473 -20.95 19.12 7.18
CA GLU A 473 -20.52 20.46 6.79
C GLU A 473 -19.60 20.46 5.55
N PHE A 474 -19.69 19.43 4.72
CA PHE A 474 -18.96 19.37 3.46
C PHE A 474 -19.46 20.42 2.49
N GLU A 475 -18.55 21.08 1.82
CA GLU A 475 -18.84 21.92 0.67
C GLU A 475 -19.03 21.02 -0.56
N ILE A 476 -20.21 21.05 -1.15
CA ILE A 476 -20.56 20.21 -2.30
C ILE A 476 -20.99 21.07 -3.49
N PRO A 477 -20.59 20.71 -4.73
CA PRO A 477 -21.07 21.44 -5.90
C PRO A 477 -22.55 21.20 -6.14
N THR A 478 -23.27 22.24 -6.57
CA THR A 478 -24.69 22.15 -6.93
C THR A 478 -24.90 21.84 -8.40
N GLU A 479 -23.89 22.09 -9.21
CA GLU A 479 -23.79 21.67 -10.61
C GLU A 479 -22.31 21.41 -10.96
N LEU A 480 -22.06 20.49 -11.86
CA LEU A 480 -20.70 20.15 -12.27
C LEU A 480 -20.72 19.63 -13.71
N THR A 481 -19.91 20.23 -14.57
CA THR A 481 -19.81 19.83 -15.99
C THR A 481 -19.45 18.34 -16.11
N GLY A 482 -20.21 17.61 -16.93
CA GLY A 482 -19.96 16.20 -17.18
C GLY A 482 -20.49 15.25 -16.11
N VAL A 483 -21.22 15.77 -15.11
CA VAL A 483 -21.82 14.97 -14.04
C VAL A 483 -23.31 15.27 -13.92
N ALA A 484 -24.11 14.25 -13.72
CA ALA A 484 -25.55 14.39 -13.53
C ALA A 484 -25.85 15.22 -12.26
N THR A 485 -26.59 16.30 -12.39
CA THR A 485 -26.90 17.22 -11.28
C THR A 485 -27.67 16.53 -10.15
N ASN A 486 -28.55 15.58 -10.50
CA ASN A 486 -29.43 14.89 -9.55
C ASN A 486 -28.72 13.94 -8.58
N ILE A 487 -27.43 13.70 -8.74
CA ILE A 487 -26.65 12.85 -7.82
C ILE A 487 -25.74 13.65 -6.88
N LEU A 488 -25.51 14.94 -7.16
CA LEU A 488 -24.52 15.74 -6.44
C LEU A 488 -24.87 16.01 -4.98
N ASP A 489 -26.16 16.21 -4.69
CA ASP A 489 -26.66 16.21 -3.31
C ASP A 489 -27.26 14.84 -3.03
N PRO A 490 -26.72 14.06 -2.09
CA PRO A 490 -27.20 12.71 -1.83
C PRO A 490 -28.66 12.65 -1.37
N ARG A 491 -29.20 13.72 -0.81
CA ARG A 491 -30.61 13.80 -0.40
C ARG A 491 -31.56 13.70 -1.60
N ASP A 492 -31.14 14.19 -2.76
CA ASP A 492 -31.93 14.16 -4.00
C ASP A 492 -32.02 12.75 -4.61
N THR A 493 -31.23 11.81 -4.13
CA THR A 493 -31.27 10.41 -4.59
C THR A 493 -32.29 9.56 -3.84
N TYR A 494 -32.87 10.10 -2.77
CA TYR A 494 -33.91 9.45 -1.95
C TYR A 494 -35.29 9.89 -2.38
N ALA A 495 -36.26 8.97 -2.30
CA ALA A 495 -37.67 9.31 -2.48
C ALA A 495 -38.17 10.26 -1.38
N ASP A 496 -37.67 10.07 -0.15
CA ASP A 496 -37.92 10.93 0.99
C ASP A 496 -36.56 11.30 1.64
N ALA A 497 -36.24 12.59 1.61
CA ALA A 497 -35.00 13.11 2.19
C ALA A 497 -34.86 12.83 3.71
N ALA A 498 -35.96 12.56 4.40
CA ALA A 498 -35.92 12.18 5.81
C ALA A 498 -35.22 10.83 6.04
N GLU A 499 -35.23 9.94 5.06
CA GLU A 499 -34.48 8.68 5.12
C GLU A 499 -32.96 8.95 5.11
N TRP A 500 -32.51 9.87 4.27
CA TRP A 500 -31.12 10.29 4.27
C TRP A 500 -30.71 10.86 5.63
N ASP A 501 -31.56 11.70 6.21
CA ASP A 501 -31.28 12.36 7.48
C ASP A 501 -31.01 11.36 8.61
N VAL A 502 -31.80 10.29 8.71
CA VAL A 502 -31.61 9.20 9.66
C VAL A 502 -30.29 8.46 9.42
N LYS A 503 -30.00 8.10 8.19
CA LYS A 503 -28.77 7.39 7.83
C LYS A 503 -27.54 8.28 8.01
N ALA A 504 -27.66 9.56 7.70
CA ALA A 504 -26.57 10.53 7.86
C ALA A 504 -26.18 10.70 9.33
N LYS A 505 -27.16 10.81 10.23
CA LYS A 505 -26.91 10.85 11.67
C LYS A 505 -26.22 9.60 12.18
N ASP A 506 -26.63 8.42 11.70
CA ASP A 506 -26.01 7.15 12.06
C ASP A 506 -24.54 7.10 11.59
N LEU A 507 -24.28 7.41 10.33
CA LEU A 507 -22.91 7.43 9.80
C LEU A 507 -22.04 8.49 10.51
N ALA A 508 -22.58 9.69 10.72
CA ALA A 508 -21.88 10.74 11.47
C ALA A 508 -21.49 10.29 12.88
N SER A 509 -22.38 9.59 13.59
CA SER A 509 -22.06 9.05 14.91
C SER A 509 -20.94 8.00 14.88
N ARG A 510 -20.87 7.20 13.81
CA ARG A 510 -19.80 6.21 13.61
C ARG A 510 -18.44 6.86 13.37
N PHE A 511 -18.40 7.94 12.60
CA PHE A 511 -17.18 8.75 12.43
C PHE A 511 -16.71 9.34 13.77
N ILE A 512 -17.63 9.94 14.51
CA ILE A 512 -17.32 10.56 15.82
C ILE A 512 -16.77 9.52 16.79
N LYS A 513 -17.41 8.35 16.87
CA LYS A 513 -16.97 7.25 17.72
C LYS A 513 -15.58 6.74 17.34
N ASN A 514 -15.32 6.58 16.03
CA ASN A 514 -14.00 6.16 15.55
C ASN A 514 -12.93 7.20 15.87
N PHE A 515 -13.23 8.49 15.71
CA PHE A 515 -12.27 9.56 15.91
C PHE A 515 -11.87 9.76 17.37
N ALA A 516 -12.68 9.32 18.32
CA ALA A 516 -12.42 9.46 19.76
C ALA A 516 -11.04 8.90 20.17
N LYS A 517 -10.55 7.88 19.48
CA LYS A 517 -9.22 7.30 19.72
C LYS A 517 -8.06 8.26 19.44
N TYR A 518 -8.28 9.36 18.72
CA TYR A 518 -7.25 10.37 18.43
C TYR A 518 -7.30 11.57 19.36
N GLU A 519 -8.31 11.66 20.23
CA GLU A 519 -8.49 12.78 21.16
C GLU A 519 -7.50 12.76 22.34
N GLY A 520 -6.71 11.68 22.45
CA GLY A 520 -5.68 11.54 23.49
C GLY A 520 -4.46 12.46 23.33
N ASN A 521 -4.29 13.11 22.19
CA ASN A 521 -3.25 14.10 21.98
C ASN A 521 -3.84 15.45 21.50
N GLU A 522 -3.06 16.52 21.62
CA GLU A 522 -3.52 17.86 21.27
C GLU A 522 -3.86 18.02 19.78
N ALA A 523 -3.06 17.39 18.90
CA ALA A 523 -3.30 17.43 17.46
C ALA A 523 -4.64 16.81 17.08
N GLY A 524 -5.00 15.69 17.70
CA GLY A 524 -6.30 15.03 17.49
C GLY A 524 -7.46 15.84 18.06
N LYS A 525 -7.32 16.35 19.28
CA LYS A 525 -8.35 17.20 19.92
C LYS A 525 -8.70 18.42 19.05
N ALA A 526 -7.70 19.06 18.46
CA ALA A 526 -7.88 20.24 17.64
C ALA A 526 -8.73 19.99 16.38
N LEU A 527 -8.88 18.74 15.97
CA LEU A 527 -9.60 18.35 14.74
C LEU A 527 -11.06 17.93 14.98
N VAL A 528 -11.50 17.75 16.22
CA VAL A 528 -12.86 17.27 16.53
C VAL A 528 -13.93 18.15 15.87
N ALA A 529 -13.75 19.46 15.87
CA ALA A 529 -14.68 20.40 15.25
C ALA A 529 -14.75 20.30 13.72
N ALA A 530 -13.76 19.70 13.07
CA ALA A 530 -13.73 19.49 11.63
C ALA A 530 -14.52 18.23 11.19
N GLY A 531 -14.83 17.35 12.12
CA GLY A 531 -15.66 16.18 11.88
C GLY A 531 -17.16 16.48 11.89
N PRO A 532 -17.99 15.43 11.77
CA PRO A 532 -19.44 15.60 11.82
C PRO A 532 -19.91 16.25 13.12
N GLN A 533 -20.95 17.06 13.04
CA GLN A 533 -21.62 17.74 14.14
C GLN A 533 -23.07 17.25 14.22
N LEU A 534 -23.48 16.74 15.36
CA LEU A 534 -24.85 16.26 15.63
C LEU A 534 -25.59 17.17 16.60
#